data_3079a06e30300f3db41e3676a23929c9
#
_entry.id   3079a06e30300f3db41e3676a23929c9
#
_cell.length_a   1.000
_cell.length_b   1.000
_cell.length_c   1.000
_cell.angle_alpha   90.00
_cell.angle_beta   90.00
_cell.angle_gamma   90.00
#
_symmetry.space_group_name_H-M   'P 1'
#
loop_
_entity.id
_entity.type
_entity.pdbx_description
1 polymer ?
#
loop_
_entity_poly.entity_id
_entity_poly.type
_entity_poly.pdbx_seq_one_letter_code
_entity_poly.pdbx_strand_id
1 'polypeptide(L)'
;MATIKVMSAGAVEPMVRLLGPAFETESGHRLDLNFGTAGALRARLESGEGADLVILPAAVIAALEQAGAVLPGSAQHLGRTVTGVCIKEGAAAPDISTPQAFKAALLKARGVAYSDPQAGGSSGNYFAGLLQKLGIADAVAKKSVLGKRGYEVAQAVADGRAELGTTFISEILTVKGVRVIGPLPGELYHANTYTAAIPAKSSQRAAAQGLLRVLTNPATRARWIEAGLEPAFPAG
;
A
#
# COMPACT_ATOMS: atom_id res chain seq x y z
N MET A 1 0.24 27.70 -13.72
CA MET A 1 1.18 26.55 -13.54
C MET A 1 1.57 26.50 -12.07
N ALA A 2 1.36 25.37 -11.40
CA ALA A 2 1.69 25.17 -9.98
C ALA A 2 2.31 23.80 -9.78
N THR A 3 3.04 23.60 -8.69
CA THR A 3 3.50 22.29 -8.23
C THR A 3 2.54 21.78 -7.16
N ILE A 4 1.99 20.59 -7.36
CA ILE A 4 1.03 19.93 -6.48
C ILE A 4 1.80 18.88 -5.67
N LYS A 5 1.91 19.11 -4.36
CA LYS A 5 2.58 18.17 -3.47
C LYS A 5 1.62 17.04 -3.08
N VAL A 6 1.97 15.83 -3.47
CA VAL A 6 1.21 14.61 -3.19
C VAL A 6 1.97 13.76 -2.18
N MET A 7 1.33 13.42 -1.07
CA MET A 7 1.81 12.44 -0.11
C MET A 7 0.99 11.16 -0.23
N SER A 8 1.59 10.06 -0.67
CA SER A 8 0.87 8.80 -0.93
C SER A 8 1.53 7.61 -0.27
N ALA A 9 0.69 6.74 0.31
CA ALA A 9 1.13 5.43 0.75
C ALA A 9 1.67 4.59 -0.42
N GLY A 10 2.70 3.78 -0.15
CA GLY A 10 3.38 2.96 -1.16
C GLY A 10 2.48 1.99 -1.91
N ALA A 11 1.44 1.47 -1.27
CA ALA A 11 0.49 0.55 -1.91
C ALA A 11 -0.25 1.14 -3.12
N VAL A 12 -0.36 2.48 -3.22
CA VAL A 12 -1.02 3.19 -4.33
C VAL A 12 0.00 3.86 -5.27
N GLU A 13 1.28 3.85 -4.91
CA GLU A 13 2.36 4.45 -5.71
C GLU A 13 2.33 4.05 -7.19
N PRO A 14 2.09 2.76 -7.57
CA PRO A 14 2.06 2.36 -8.98
C PRO A 14 1.04 3.15 -9.78
N MET A 15 -0.14 3.40 -9.21
CA MET A 15 -1.22 4.12 -9.90
C MET A 15 -0.97 5.61 -9.97
N VAL A 16 -0.45 6.23 -8.90
CA VAL A 16 -0.09 7.65 -8.91
C VAL A 16 1.00 7.93 -9.94
N ARG A 17 2.00 7.06 -10.04
CA ARG A 17 3.06 7.18 -11.06
C ARG A 17 2.57 6.94 -12.49
N LEU A 18 1.63 6.02 -12.67
CA LEU A 18 1.08 5.70 -13.98
C LEU A 18 0.18 6.81 -14.52
N LEU A 19 -0.67 7.37 -13.68
CA LEU A 19 -1.70 8.34 -14.09
C LEU A 19 -1.26 9.80 -13.93
N GLY A 20 -0.27 10.08 -13.08
CA GLY A 20 0.24 11.43 -12.84
C GLY A 20 0.68 12.17 -14.09
N PRO A 21 1.45 11.58 -15.03
CA PRO A 21 1.88 12.24 -16.25
C PRO A 21 0.74 12.73 -17.15
N ALA A 22 -0.38 12.00 -17.21
CA ALA A 22 -1.57 12.43 -17.94
C ALA A 22 -2.15 13.72 -17.33
N PHE A 23 -2.27 13.76 -15.99
CA PHE A 23 -2.70 14.97 -15.30
C PHE A 23 -1.75 16.16 -15.57
N GLU A 24 -0.42 15.96 -15.52
CA GLU A 24 0.55 17.03 -15.79
C GLU A 24 0.39 17.59 -17.20
N THR A 25 0.20 16.69 -18.19
CA THR A 25 0.02 17.07 -19.59
C THR A 25 -1.27 17.85 -19.83
N GLU A 26 -2.38 17.39 -19.23
CA GLU A 26 -3.70 18.00 -19.44
C GLU A 26 -3.86 19.32 -18.71
N SER A 27 -3.29 19.42 -17.50
CA SER A 27 -3.50 20.58 -16.62
C SER A 27 -2.40 21.64 -16.70
N GLY A 28 -1.22 21.29 -17.22
CA GLY A 28 -0.02 22.12 -17.18
C GLY A 28 0.59 22.30 -15.78
N HIS A 29 0.07 21.60 -14.75
CA HIS A 29 0.65 21.55 -13.43
C HIS A 29 1.81 20.55 -13.37
N ARG A 30 2.59 20.57 -12.27
CA ARG A 30 3.62 19.58 -11.96
C ARG A 30 3.27 18.85 -10.68
N LEU A 31 3.70 17.60 -10.56
CA LEU A 31 3.51 16.79 -9.36
C LEU A 31 4.84 16.66 -8.59
N ASP A 32 4.82 16.98 -7.30
CA ASP A 32 5.85 16.62 -6.32
C ASP A 32 5.38 15.39 -5.56
N LEU A 33 5.85 14.22 -5.97
CA LEU A 33 5.38 12.91 -5.48
C LEU A 33 6.23 12.44 -4.31
N ASN A 34 5.62 12.32 -3.14
CA ASN A 34 6.23 11.87 -1.91
C ASN A 34 5.58 10.57 -1.44
N PHE A 35 6.33 9.46 -1.50
CA PHE A 35 5.83 8.15 -1.09
C PHE A 35 6.42 7.69 0.23
N GLY A 36 5.61 7.00 1.04
CA GLY A 36 6.03 6.50 2.35
C GLY A 36 5.06 5.49 2.94
N THR A 37 5.33 5.06 4.17
CA THR A 37 4.38 4.30 4.96
C THR A 37 3.25 5.20 5.46
N ALA A 38 2.07 4.62 5.72
CA ALA A 38 0.93 5.39 6.22
C ALA A 38 1.24 6.11 7.54
N GLY A 39 1.95 5.45 8.45
CA GLY A 39 2.35 6.04 9.74
C GLY A 39 3.35 7.19 9.57
N ALA A 40 4.38 7.01 8.74
CA ALA A 40 5.37 8.07 8.51
C ALA A 40 4.75 9.31 7.85
N LEU A 41 3.88 9.12 6.85
CA LEU A 41 3.20 10.23 6.18
C LEU A 41 2.22 10.93 7.12
N ARG A 42 1.49 10.19 7.96
CA ARG A 42 0.63 10.75 8.98
C ARG A 42 1.43 11.64 9.95
N ALA A 43 2.55 11.15 10.48
CA ALA A 43 3.40 11.91 11.39
C ALA A 43 3.93 13.19 10.75
N ARG A 44 4.32 13.17 9.45
CA ARG A 44 4.74 14.37 8.69
C ARG A 44 3.61 15.39 8.57
N LEU A 45 2.38 14.96 8.29
CA LEU A 45 1.22 15.85 8.23
C LEU A 45 0.91 16.46 9.61
N GLU A 46 0.94 15.65 10.67
CA GLU A 46 0.71 16.10 12.05
C GLU A 46 1.79 17.06 12.54
N SER A 47 3.04 16.92 12.07
CA SER A 47 4.12 17.88 12.32
C SER A 47 4.01 19.18 11.53
N GLY A 48 2.98 19.32 10.68
CA GLY A 48 2.71 20.54 9.92
C GLY A 48 3.33 20.58 8.53
N GLU A 49 3.88 19.47 8.03
CA GLU A 49 4.36 19.43 6.65
C GLU A 49 3.20 19.60 5.66
N GLY A 50 3.33 20.59 4.77
CA GLY A 50 2.31 20.88 3.77
C GLY A 50 2.17 19.81 2.70
N ALA A 51 0.93 19.54 2.27
CA ALA A 51 0.61 18.74 1.09
C ALA A 51 -0.66 19.31 0.45
N ASP A 52 -0.88 19.00 -0.84
CA ASP A 52 -2.08 19.39 -1.58
C ASP A 52 -3.03 18.21 -1.78
N LEU A 53 -2.50 17.00 -1.82
CA LEU A 53 -3.26 15.74 -1.84
C LEU A 53 -2.58 14.73 -0.93
N VAL A 54 -3.36 14.03 -0.11
CA VAL A 54 -2.89 12.90 0.70
C VAL A 54 -3.64 11.63 0.33
N ILE A 55 -2.94 10.50 0.22
CA ILE A 55 -3.52 9.19 -0.12
C ILE A 55 -3.05 8.19 0.94
N LEU A 56 -3.96 7.84 1.84
CA LEU A 56 -3.70 7.01 3.02
C LEU A 56 -4.82 5.97 3.20
N PRO A 57 -4.65 4.97 4.09
CA PRO A 57 -5.75 4.08 4.46
C PRO A 57 -6.98 4.85 4.93
N ALA A 58 -8.17 4.38 4.55
CA ALA A 58 -9.44 5.06 4.83
C ALA A 58 -9.63 5.44 6.31
N ALA A 59 -9.24 4.55 7.23
CA ALA A 59 -9.32 4.83 8.66
C ALA A 59 -8.41 6.01 9.10
N VAL A 60 -7.24 6.17 8.46
CA VAL A 60 -6.34 7.29 8.72
C VAL A 60 -6.93 8.60 8.19
N ILE A 61 -7.49 8.58 6.98
CA ILE A 61 -8.17 9.75 6.40
C ILE A 61 -9.36 10.17 7.27
N ALA A 62 -10.17 9.21 7.75
CA ALA A 62 -11.30 9.51 8.65
C ALA A 62 -10.83 10.18 9.95
N ALA A 63 -9.73 9.71 10.54
CA ALA A 63 -9.16 10.34 11.73
C ALA A 63 -8.62 11.76 11.45
N LEU A 64 -7.99 11.98 10.29
CA LEU A 64 -7.52 13.31 9.85
C LEU A 64 -8.69 14.27 9.59
N GLU A 65 -9.81 13.77 9.05
CA GLU A 65 -11.01 14.57 8.85
C GLU A 65 -11.66 15.00 10.18
N GLN A 66 -11.76 14.06 11.14
CA GLN A 66 -12.24 14.36 12.50
C GLN A 66 -11.35 15.38 13.21
N ALA A 67 -10.05 15.35 12.96
CA ALA A 67 -9.08 16.32 13.50
C ALA A 67 -9.06 17.66 12.72
N GLY A 68 -9.86 17.82 11.66
CA GLY A 68 -9.86 19.01 10.82
C GLY A 68 -8.59 19.19 9.97
N ALA A 69 -7.79 18.15 9.81
CA ALA A 69 -6.54 18.20 9.05
C ALA A 69 -6.76 18.08 7.53
N VAL A 70 -7.88 17.53 7.10
CA VAL A 70 -8.32 17.49 5.71
C VAL A 70 -9.68 18.18 5.58
N LEU A 71 -10.02 18.65 4.38
CA LEU A 71 -11.28 19.32 4.10
C LEU A 71 -12.45 18.33 4.23
N PRO A 72 -13.51 18.65 4.99
CA PRO A 72 -14.70 17.82 5.07
C PRO A 72 -15.27 17.54 3.69
N GLY A 73 -15.66 16.28 3.46
CA GLY A 73 -16.24 15.84 2.19
C GLY A 73 -15.26 15.78 1.00
N SER A 74 -13.96 16.01 1.22
CA SER A 74 -12.94 15.83 0.18
C SER A 74 -12.45 14.39 0.04
N ALA A 75 -12.78 13.53 1.00
CA ALA A 75 -12.37 12.14 1.03
C ALA A 75 -12.99 11.34 -0.13
N GLN A 76 -12.16 10.67 -0.93
CA GLN A 76 -12.58 9.86 -2.05
C GLN A 76 -11.82 8.53 -2.07
N HIS A 77 -12.55 7.41 -2.05
CA HIS A 77 -11.95 6.08 -2.15
C HIS A 77 -11.36 5.87 -3.55
N LEU A 78 -10.13 5.36 -3.57
CA LEU A 78 -9.41 5.10 -4.82
C LEU A 78 -9.39 3.62 -5.16
N GLY A 79 -8.84 2.80 -4.28
CA GLY A 79 -8.68 1.38 -4.52
C GLY A 79 -8.46 0.58 -3.24
N ARG A 80 -8.72 -0.71 -3.33
CA ARG A 80 -8.55 -1.68 -2.25
C ARG A 80 -7.51 -2.70 -2.67
N THR A 81 -6.50 -2.93 -1.83
CA THR A 81 -5.52 -4.02 -2.03
C THR A 81 -5.52 -4.96 -0.84
N VAL A 82 -5.11 -6.19 -1.07
CA VAL A 82 -5.06 -7.23 -0.03
C VAL A 82 -3.62 -7.57 0.31
N THR A 83 -3.39 -8.03 1.55
CA THR A 83 -2.11 -8.62 1.93
C THR A 83 -2.00 -9.99 1.26
N GLY A 84 -0.95 -10.13 0.47
CA GLY A 84 -0.64 -11.36 -0.26
C GLY A 84 0.65 -12.00 0.18
N VAL A 85 0.87 -13.22 -0.30
CA VAL A 85 2.09 -13.99 -0.12
C VAL A 85 2.78 -14.11 -1.47
N CYS A 86 4.09 -13.84 -1.49
CA CYS A 86 4.93 -14.04 -2.67
C CYS A 86 6.09 -14.99 -2.40
N ILE A 87 6.52 -15.61 -3.48
CA ILE A 87 7.72 -16.45 -3.54
C ILE A 87 8.55 -16.04 -4.76
N LYS A 88 9.78 -16.49 -4.81
CA LYS A 88 10.61 -16.32 -6.00
C LYS A 88 9.97 -17.00 -7.21
N GLU A 89 10.03 -16.35 -8.34
CA GLU A 89 9.55 -16.92 -9.60
C GLU A 89 10.26 -18.25 -9.90
N GLY A 90 9.51 -19.26 -10.36
CA GLY A 90 10.02 -20.61 -10.59
C GLY A 90 10.15 -21.48 -9.33
N ALA A 91 10.04 -20.92 -8.12
CA ALA A 91 10.07 -21.73 -6.90
C ALA A 91 8.76 -22.53 -6.70
N ALA A 92 8.86 -23.69 -6.05
CA ALA A 92 7.70 -24.47 -5.65
C ALA A 92 6.87 -23.72 -4.61
N ALA A 93 5.56 -23.56 -4.84
CA ALA A 93 4.68 -22.90 -3.89
C ALA A 93 4.40 -23.82 -2.70
N PRO A 94 4.55 -23.33 -1.47
CA PRO A 94 4.01 -24.02 -0.31
C PRO A 94 2.49 -23.95 -0.31
N ASP A 95 1.86 -24.88 0.40
CA ASP A 95 0.43 -24.81 0.68
C ASP A 95 0.16 -23.65 1.64
N ILE A 96 -0.70 -22.73 1.22
CA ILE A 96 -1.22 -21.60 2.02
C ILE A 96 -2.75 -21.55 1.99
N SER A 97 -3.42 -22.66 1.64
CA SER A 97 -4.88 -22.71 1.43
C SER A 97 -5.70 -22.52 2.71
N THR A 98 -5.11 -22.81 3.86
CA THR A 98 -5.72 -22.62 5.18
C THR A 98 -4.81 -21.86 6.13
N PRO A 99 -5.35 -21.26 7.21
CA PRO A 99 -4.53 -20.64 8.26
C PRO A 99 -3.46 -21.58 8.84
N GLN A 100 -3.80 -22.86 9.02
CA GLN A 100 -2.88 -23.88 9.55
C GLN A 100 -1.77 -24.21 8.55
N ALA A 101 -2.11 -24.37 7.26
CA ALA A 101 -1.13 -24.60 6.21
C ALA A 101 -0.19 -23.39 6.06
N PHE A 102 -0.74 -22.17 6.09
CA PHE A 102 0.06 -20.94 6.05
C PHE A 102 1.01 -20.84 7.25
N LYS A 103 0.52 -21.12 8.46
CA LYS A 103 1.37 -21.18 9.68
C LYS A 103 2.51 -22.18 9.50
N ALA A 104 2.20 -23.39 9.01
CA ALA A 104 3.21 -24.42 8.75
C ALA A 104 4.24 -23.97 7.71
N ALA A 105 3.79 -23.31 6.61
CA ALA A 105 4.66 -22.74 5.59
C ALA A 105 5.62 -21.69 6.17
N LEU A 106 5.12 -20.77 7.01
CA LEU A 106 5.94 -19.77 7.70
C LEU A 106 6.99 -20.41 8.62
N LEU A 107 6.62 -21.46 9.36
CA LEU A 107 7.56 -22.19 10.24
C LEU A 107 8.64 -22.94 9.46
N LYS A 108 8.27 -23.53 8.32
CA LYS A 108 9.18 -24.33 7.46
C LYS A 108 10.15 -23.47 6.65
N ALA A 109 9.73 -22.28 6.21
CA ALA A 109 10.55 -21.40 5.39
C ALA A 109 11.87 -21.05 6.09
N ARG A 110 12.97 -20.98 5.35
CA ARG A 110 14.30 -20.58 5.86
C ARG A 110 14.38 -19.09 6.13
N GLY A 111 13.61 -18.28 5.42
CA GLY A 111 13.51 -16.84 5.60
C GLY A 111 12.10 -16.33 5.28
N VAL A 112 11.62 -15.37 6.07
CA VAL A 112 10.32 -14.72 5.89
C VAL A 112 10.53 -13.22 5.81
N ALA A 113 10.15 -12.62 4.68
CA ALA A 113 10.20 -11.16 4.51
C ALA A 113 8.83 -10.54 4.79
N TYR A 114 8.82 -9.45 5.53
CA TYR A 114 7.62 -8.61 5.75
C TYR A 114 8.00 -7.18 6.08
N SER A 115 7.04 -6.27 5.95
CA SER A 115 7.30 -4.85 6.24
C SER A 115 7.57 -4.64 7.73
N ASP A 116 8.60 -3.84 8.03
CA ASP A 116 8.97 -3.50 9.41
C ASP A 116 7.79 -2.78 10.11
N PRO A 117 7.24 -3.34 11.20
CA PRO A 117 6.18 -2.69 11.95
C PRO A 117 6.57 -1.30 12.47
N GLN A 118 7.85 -1.10 12.81
CA GLN A 118 8.36 0.18 13.30
C GLN A 118 8.39 1.26 12.21
N ALA A 119 8.41 0.88 10.93
CA ALA A 119 8.27 1.82 9.82
C ALA A 119 6.84 2.35 9.64
N GLY A 120 5.85 1.85 10.41
CA GLY A 120 4.47 2.32 10.40
C GLY A 120 3.68 1.88 9.15
N GLY A 121 4.12 0.84 8.45
CA GLY A 121 3.38 0.26 7.33
C GLY A 121 2.21 -0.61 7.82
N SER A 122 1.02 -0.42 7.22
CA SER A 122 -0.19 -1.13 7.67
C SER A 122 -0.12 -2.65 7.45
N SER A 123 0.49 -3.12 6.37
CA SER A 123 0.71 -4.57 6.14
C SER A 123 1.66 -5.18 7.18
N GLY A 124 2.74 -4.45 7.53
CA GLY A 124 3.70 -4.88 8.55
C GLY A 124 3.09 -4.96 9.93
N ASN A 125 2.34 -3.92 10.34
CA ASN A 125 1.65 -3.91 11.63
C ASN A 125 0.65 -5.06 11.75
N TYR A 126 -0.15 -5.28 10.68
CA TYR A 126 -1.08 -6.40 10.64
C TYR A 126 -0.35 -7.74 10.77
N PHE A 127 0.69 -7.95 9.96
CA PHE A 127 1.41 -9.22 9.92
C PHE A 127 2.12 -9.53 11.25
N ALA A 128 2.73 -8.54 11.88
CA ALA A 128 3.35 -8.70 13.21
C ALA A 128 2.31 -9.12 14.27
N GLY A 129 1.14 -8.47 14.29
CA GLY A 129 0.04 -8.87 15.18
C GLY A 129 -0.48 -10.27 14.86
N LEU A 130 -0.51 -10.65 13.58
CA LEU A 130 -0.88 -11.99 13.14
C LEU A 130 0.09 -13.06 13.64
N LEU A 131 1.40 -12.82 13.58
CA LEU A 131 2.42 -13.73 14.08
C LEU A 131 2.27 -13.97 15.60
N GLN A 132 1.94 -12.93 16.35
CA GLN A 132 1.62 -13.03 17.79
C GLN A 132 0.37 -13.90 18.01
N LYS A 133 -0.71 -13.61 17.29
CA LYS A 133 -1.98 -14.37 17.37
C LYS A 133 -1.80 -15.85 17.03
N LEU A 134 -0.93 -16.17 16.06
CA LEU A 134 -0.59 -17.53 15.66
C LEU A 134 0.38 -18.22 16.64
N GLY A 135 0.97 -17.49 17.59
CA GLY A 135 1.96 -18.03 18.54
C GLY A 135 3.29 -18.42 17.89
N ILE A 136 3.71 -17.75 16.82
CA ILE A 136 4.94 -18.05 16.07
C ILE A 136 5.86 -16.84 15.90
N ALA A 137 5.59 -15.76 16.60
CA ALA A 137 6.36 -14.51 16.44
C ALA A 137 7.86 -14.72 16.68
N ASP A 138 8.26 -15.37 17.77
CA ASP A 138 9.66 -15.61 18.11
C ASP A 138 10.36 -16.53 17.11
N ALA A 139 9.64 -17.54 16.59
CA ALA A 139 10.18 -18.48 15.61
C ALA A 139 10.43 -17.77 14.26
N VAL A 140 9.51 -16.89 13.85
CA VAL A 140 9.64 -16.12 12.61
C VAL A 140 10.67 -15.01 12.78
N ALA A 141 10.74 -14.33 13.92
CA ALA A 141 11.69 -13.24 14.18
C ALA A 141 13.16 -13.66 13.95
N LYS A 142 13.51 -14.92 14.30
CA LYS A 142 14.86 -15.47 14.14
C LYS A 142 15.32 -15.57 12.66
N LYS A 143 14.39 -15.48 11.73
CA LYS A 143 14.63 -15.62 10.28
C LYS A 143 13.92 -14.54 9.45
N SER A 144 13.57 -13.44 10.10
CA SER A 144 12.90 -12.31 9.47
C SER A 144 13.85 -11.48 8.61
N VAL A 145 13.35 -11.07 7.45
CA VAL A 145 13.96 -10.02 6.62
C VAL A 145 12.96 -8.86 6.57
N LEU A 146 13.29 -7.76 7.24
CA LEU A 146 12.39 -6.61 7.35
C LEU A 146 12.66 -5.60 6.24
N GLY A 147 11.58 -5.20 5.53
CA GLY A 147 11.60 -4.12 4.55
C GLY A 147 10.97 -2.86 5.13
N LYS A 148 11.56 -1.70 4.94
CA LYS A 148 10.96 -0.42 5.33
C LYS A 148 9.70 -0.09 4.52
N ARG A 149 9.63 -0.61 3.29
CA ARG A 149 8.52 -0.45 2.34
C ARG A 149 8.14 -1.82 1.78
N GLY A 150 6.88 -1.96 1.32
CA GLY A 150 6.37 -3.26 0.87
C GLY A 150 7.10 -3.82 -0.35
N TYR A 151 7.51 -2.98 -1.32
CA TYR A 151 8.29 -3.47 -2.47
C TYR A 151 9.64 -4.08 -2.04
N GLU A 152 10.26 -3.62 -0.95
CA GLU A 152 11.52 -4.17 -0.42
C GLU A 152 11.34 -5.59 0.12
N VAL A 153 10.12 -5.92 0.58
CA VAL A 153 9.74 -7.29 0.97
C VAL A 153 9.80 -8.22 -0.23
N ALA A 154 9.16 -7.83 -1.33
CA ALA A 154 9.18 -8.59 -2.57
C ALA A 154 10.61 -8.67 -3.16
N GLN A 155 11.37 -7.57 -3.09
CA GLN A 155 12.76 -7.55 -3.53
C GLN A 155 13.64 -8.53 -2.71
N ALA A 156 13.42 -8.64 -1.39
CA ALA A 156 14.13 -9.60 -0.55
C ALA A 156 13.88 -11.05 -0.99
N VAL A 157 12.67 -11.35 -1.48
CA VAL A 157 12.33 -12.67 -2.03
C VAL A 157 12.98 -12.87 -3.42
N ALA A 158 12.92 -11.87 -4.29
CA ALA A 158 13.56 -11.92 -5.61
C ALA A 158 15.07 -12.19 -5.50
N ASP A 159 15.73 -11.52 -4.54
CA ASP A 159 17.17 -11.66 -4.26
C ASP A 159 17.51 -13.00 -3.56
N GLY A 160 16.51 -13.78 -3.13
CA GLY A 160 16.71 -15.04 -2.41
C GLY A 160 17.11 -14.86 -0.93
N ARG A 161 16.97 -13.64 -0.37
CA ARG A 161 17.18 -13.38 1.07
C ARG A 161 16.07 -13.93 1.94
N ALA A 162 14.89 -14.16 1.37
CA ALA A 162 13.76 -14.82 2.00
C ALA A 162 13.08 -15.78 1.02
N GLU A 163 12.47 -16.85 1.53
CA GLU A 163 11.70 -17.80 0.73
C GLU A 163 10.24 -17.36 0.56
N LEU A 164 9.69 -16.73 1.60
CA LEU A 164 8.33 -16.18 1.61
C LEU A 164 8.37 -14.69 1.89
N GLY A 165 7.55 -13.94 1.17
CA GLY A 165 7.31 -12.52 1.45
C GLY A 165 5.83 -12.25 1.68
N THR A 166 5.52 -11.36 2.62
CA THR A 166 4.14 -10.98 2.94
C THR A 166 4.02 -9.46 2.99
N THR A 167 3.30 -8.89 2.03
CA THR A 167 2.96 -7.47 1.94
C THR A 167 1.73 -7.29 1.04
N PHE A 168 1.35 -6.06 0.69
CA PHE A 168 0.24 -5.83 -0.24
C PHE A 168 0.57 -6.31 -1.66
N ILE A 169 -0.42 -6.94 -2.32
CA ILE A 169 -0.25 -7.45 -3.70
C ILE A 169 0.18 -6.34 -4.64
N SER A 170 -0.37 -5.13 -4.50
CA SER A 170 0.02 -3.97 -5.33
C SER A 170 1.51 -3.60 -5.22
N GLU A 171 2.14 -3.87 -4.08
CA GLU A 171 3.58 -3.65 -3.89
C GLU A 171 4.41 -4.83 -4.43
N ILE A 172 3.90 -6.07 -4.29
CA ILE A 172 4.56 -7.26 -4.84
C ILE A 172 4.66 -7.17 -6.37
N LEU A 173 3.58 -6.77 -7.04
CA LEU A 173 3.51 -6.70 -8.51
C LEU A 173 4.47 -5.67 -9.13
N THR A 174 5.04 -4.76 -8.35
CA THR A 174 6.07 -3.83 -8.83
C THR A 174 7.45 -4.45 -9.00
N VAL A 175 7.67 -5.66 -8.47
CA VAL A 175 8.98 -6.31 -8.43
C VAL A 175 9.00 -7.51 -9.37
N LYS A 176 9.99 -7.56 -10.25
CA LYS A 176 10.23 -8.71 -11.14
C LYS A 176 10.92 -9.85 -10.39
N GLY A 177 10.74 -11.08 -10.86
CA GLY A 177 11.38 -12.26 -10.28
C GLY A 177 10.68 -12.83 -9.05
N VAL A 178 9.48 -12.33 -8.75
CA VAL A 178 8.57 -12.88 -7.74
C VAL A 178 7.20 -13.16 -8.35
N ARG A 179 6.47 -14.09 -7.76
CA ARG A 179 5.07 -14.31 -8.07
C ARG A 179 4.22 -14.33 -6.81
N VAL A 180 3.04 -13.77 -6.91
CA VAL A 180 1.99 -13.89 -5.89
C VAL A 180 1.44 -15.31 -5.92
N ILE A 181 1.33 -15.96 -4.75
CA ILE A 181 0.72 -17.29 -4.62
C ILE A 181 -0.66 -17.26 -3.97
N GLY A 182 -1.12 -16.11 -3.56
CA GLY A 182 -2.47 -15.87 -3.04
C GLY A 182 -2.52 -14.81 -1.96
N PRO A 183 -3.74 -14.41 -1.56
CA PRO A 183 -3.95 -13.62 -0.36
C PRO A 183 -3.72 -14.46 0.90
N LEU A 184 -3.69 -13.81 2.06
CA LEU A 184 -3.72 -14.52 3.34
C LEU A 184 -5.04 -15.32 3.46
N PRO A 185 -4.99 -16.60 3.90
CA PRO A 185 -6.15 -17.50 3.81
C PRO A 185 -7.19 -17.28 4.93
N GLY A 186 -8.45 -17.53 4.59
CA GLY A 186 -9.57 -17.60 5.55
C GLY A 186 -9.68 -16.36 6.43
N GLU A 187 -9.79 -16.56 7.74
CA GLU A 187 -9.88 -15.48 8.72
C GLU A 187 -8.61 -14.62 8.87
N LEU A 188 -7.51 -15.01 8.23
CA LEU A 188 -6.29 -14.20 8.16
C LEU A 188 -6.34 -13.18 7.01
N TYR A 189 -7.42 -13.17 6.23
CA TYR A 189 -7.58 -12.22 5.14
C TYR A 189 -7.51 -10.78 5.64
N HIS A 190 -6.68 -9.97 4.99
CA HIS A 190 -6.50 -8.57 5.32
C HIS A 190 -6.46 -7.72 4.07
N ALA A 191 -7.22 -6.65 4.07
CA ALA A 191 -7.25 -5.69 2.98
C ALA A 191 -7.37 -4.27 3.51
N ASN A 192 -6.80 -3.32 2.77
CA ASN A 192 -6.94 -1.90 3.02
C ASN A 192 -7.55 -1.18 1.83
N THR A 193 -8.53 -0.33 2.10
CA THR A 193 -9.00 0.68 1.15
C THR A 193 -8.17 1.94 1.32
N TYR A 194 -7.62 2.44 0.21
CA TYR A 194 -6.89 3.70 0.17
C TYR A 194 -7.81 4.81 -0.31
N THR A 195 -7.75 5.91 0.41
CA THR A 195 -8.60 7.09 0.23
C THR A 195 -7.71 8.29 0.04
N ALA A 196 -8.05 9.12 -0.92
CA ALA A 196 -7.43 10.42 -1.10
C ALA A 196 -8.27 11.49 -0.42
N ALA A 197 -7.61 12.52 0.12
CA ALA A 197 -8.27 13.70 0.67
C ALA A 197 -7.39 14.94 0.45
N ILE A 198 -8.03 16.11 0.46
CA ILE A 198 -7.36 17.40 0.30
C ILE A 198 -7.06 17.98 1.68
N PRO A 199 -5.79 18.21 2.06
CA PRO A 199 -5.45 18.86 3.32
C PRO A 199 -6.13 20.22 3.46
N ALA A 200 -6.60 20.54 4.69
CA ALA A 200 -7.34 21.77 4.98
C ALA A 200 -6.50 23.03 4.64
N LYS A 201 -5.18 22.95 4.78
CA LYS A 201 -4.23 24.04 4.49
C LYS A 201 -3.75 24.09 3.03
N SER A 202 -4.23 23.20 2.14
CA SER A 202 -3.84 23.22 0.74
C SER A 202 -4.23 24.54 0.06
N SER A 203 -3.28 25.14 -0.64
CA SER A 203 -3.50 26.31 -1.50
C SER A 203 -3.85 25.91 -2.95
N GLN A 204 -3.74 24.64 -3.31
CA GLN A 204 -3.90 24.11 -4.68
C GLN A 204 -5.16 23.20 -4.80
N ARG A 205 -6.24 23.53 -4.08
CA ARG A 205 -7.45 22.68 -3.95
C ARG A 205 -8.06 22.28 -5.29
N ALA A 206 -8.18 23.24 -6.22
CA ALA A 206 -8.76 22.97 -7.55
C ALA A 206 -7.90 22.00 -8.38
N ALA A 207 -6.59 22.15 -8.33
CA ALA A 207 -5.66 21.26 -9.01
C ALA A 207 -5.63 19.86 -8.36
N ALA A 208 -5.68 19.78 -7.03
CA ALA A 208 -5.80 18.51 -6.31
C ALA A 208 -7.10 17.76 -6.66
N GLN A 209 -8.22 18.47 -6.80
CA GLN A 209 -9.48 17.90 -7.31
C GLN A 209 -9.35 17.43 -8.77
N GLY A 210 -8.59 18.14 -9.59
CA GLY A 210 -8.26 17.73 -10.96
C GLY A 210 -7.53 16.38 -10.96
N LEU A 211 -6.50 16.24 -10.14
CA LEU A 211 -5.77 14.97 -9.99
C LEU A 211 -6.68 13.84 -9.50
N LEU A 212 -7.55 14.12 -8.52
CA LEU A 212 -8.53 13.13 -8.05
C LEU A 212 -9.42 12.63 -9.19
N ARG A 213 -9.93 13.51 -10.05
CA ARG A 213 -10.74 13.10 -11.21
C ARG A 213 -9.97 12.20 -12.17
N VAL A 214 -8.68 12.44 -12.38
CA VAL A 214 -7.82 11.56 -13.19
C VAL A 214 -7.67 10.20 -12.55
N LEU A 215 -7.35 10.17 -11.25
CA LEU A 215 -7.17 8.93 -10.49
C LEU A 215 -8.44 8.06 -10.42
N THR A 216 -9.62 8.70 -10.36
CA THR A 216 -10.92 8.02 -10.24
C THR A 216 -11.71 7.98 -11.54
N ASN A 217 -11.07 8.26 -12.68
CA ASN A 217 -11.72 8.15 -13.98
C ASN A 217 -12.13 6.69 -14.24
N PRO A 218 -13.40 6.39 -14.54
CA PRO A 218 -13.86 5.03 -14.85
C PRO A 218 -13.02 4.30 -15.89
N ALA A 219 -12.48 4.99 -16.87
CA ALA A 219 -11.61 4.43 -17.91
C ALA A 219 -10.29 3.86 -17.35
N THR A 220 -9.87 4.26 -16.14
CA THR A 220 -8.64 3.78 -15.50
C THR A 220 -8.83 2.49 -14.72
N ARG A 221 -10.06 2.00 -14.50
CA ARG A 221 -10.37 0.85 -13.63
C ARG A 221 -9.55 -0.40 -13.96
N ALA A 222 -9.38 -0.73 -15.24
CA ALA A 222 -8.58 -1.87 -15.67
C ALA A 222 -7.13 -1.76 -15.18
N ARG A 223 -6.55 -0.55 -15.22
CA ARG A 223 -5.19 -0.29 -14.74
C ARG A 223 -5.03 -0.49 -13.24
N TRP A 224 -6.07 -0.14 -12.47
CA TRP A 224 -6.09 -0.39 -11.03
C TRP A 224 -6.07 -1.89 -10.73
N ILE A 225 -6.87 -2.68 -11.46
CA ILE A 225 -6.93 -4.15 -11.31
C ILE A 225 -5.57 -4.76 -11.68
N GLU A 226 -4.98 -4.36 -12.80
CA GLU A 226 -3.65 -4.82 -13.24
C GLU A 226 -2.56 -4.51 -12.20
N ALA A 227 -2.69 -3.38 -11.49
CA ALA A 227 -1.79 -2.99 -10.41
C ALA A 227 -2.07 -3.68 -9.06
N GLY A 228 -3.01 -4.64 -9.00
CA GLY A 228 -3.36 -5.36 -7.77
C GLY A 228 -4.23 -4.57 -6.79
N LEU A 229 -4.98 -3.59 -7.32
CA LEU A 229 -5.91 -2.76 -6.55
C LEU A 229 -7.31 -2.89 -7.15
N GLU A 230 -8.27 -3.33 -6.34
CA GLU A 230 -9.69 -3.28 -6.71
C GLU A 230 -10.18 -1.82 -6.67
N PRO A 231 -10.66 -1.24 -7.80
CA PRO A 231 -11.15 0.14 -7.81
C PRO A 231 -12.33 0.34 -6.87
N ALA A 232 -12.23 1.32 -5.98
CA ALA A 232 -13.24 1.65 -4.98
C ALA A 232 -14.05 2.93 -5.35
N PHE A 233 -14.11 3.25 -6.64
CA PHE A 233 -14.89 4.32 -7.24
C PHE A 233 -15.83 3.77 -8.31
N PRO A 234 -16.93 4.50 -8.68
CA PRO A 234 -17.94 4.03 -9.62
C PRO A 234 -17.40 3.59 -10.97
N ALA A 235 -18.14 2.71 -11.63
CA ALA A 235 -17.77 2.24 -12.97
C ALA A 235 -18.13 3.21 -14.11
N GLY A 236 -18.91 4.27 -13.80
CA GLY A 236 -19.46 5.20 -14.76
C GLY A 236 -20.87 4.85 -15.12
#